data_0e0bb5dd82ee976ad4dda7b865b7755f
#
_entry.id   0e0bb5dd82ee976ad4dda7b865b7755f
#
_cell.length_a   1.000
_cell.length_b   1.000
_cell.length_c   1.000
_cell.angle_alpha   90.00
_cell.angle_beta   90.00
_cell.angle_gamma   90.00
#
_symmetry.space_group_name_H-M   'P 1'
#
loop_
_entity.id
_entity.type
_entity.pdbx_description
1 polymer ?
#
loop_
_entity_poly.entity_id
_entity_poly.type
_entity_poly.pdbx_seq_one_letter_code
_entity_poly.pdbx_strand_id
1 'polypeptide(L)'
;MPLAALPAFAPAQSASQRDRALIDAAAAGDAAAVRRLLGEGAGVAARDATGRTALLAATQGNHVEAARLLMEAGADVNAQDAIRDSPFLLAGARGHTEIVRLALARNPDFRVTNRYGGTALIPACHYGHVETVRVLLASAIPVDHVNDLGWTALLEAIILGDGGPAHTEIVRLLVAHGANVNLADRGGVTPLAHARARGQRAIAAILERAGGK
;
A
#
# COMPACT_ATOMS: atom_id res chain seq x y z
N MET A 1 25.56 -59.86 7.86
CA MET A 1 24.66 -58.99 7.10
C MET A 1 24.43 -57.69 7.89
N PRO A 2 24.85 -56.52 7.44
CA PRO A 2 24.58 -55.26 8.14
C PRO A 2 23.13 -54.85 7.92
N LEU A 3 22.38 -54.58 8.99
CA LEU A 3 21.08 -53.93 8.95
C LEU A 3 21.27 -52.54 8.34
N ALA A 4 20.59 -52.26 7.24
CA ALA A 4 20.49 -50.93 6.66
C ALA A 4 19.65 -50.07 7.64
N ALA A 5 20.23 -48.99 8.16
CA ALA A 5 19.50 -47.99 8.94
C ALA A 5 18.47 -47.31 8.05
N LEU A 6 17.20 -47.39 8.45
CA LEU A 6 16.13 -46.64 7.81
C LEU A 6 16.39 -45.13 8.01
N PRO A 7 16.16 -44.29 6.99
CA PRO A 7 16.31 -42.84 7.16
C PRO A 7 15.32 -42.37 8.24
N ALA A 8 15.84 -41.62 9.23
CA ALA A 8 15.03 -40.95 10.24
C ALA A 8 14.13 -39.93 9.54
N PHE A 9 12.81 -40.17 9.55
CA PHE A 9 11.83 -39.16 9.13
C PHE A 9 11.93 -37.98 10.10
N ALA A 10 12.28 -36.81 9.59
CA ALA A 10 12.18 -35.58 10.35
C ALA A 10 10.73 -35.41 10.83
N PRO A 11 10.49 -35.03 12.08
CA PRO A 11 9.13 -34.85 12.56
C PRO A 11 8.42 -33.77 11.73
N ALA A 12 7.18 -34.08 11.31
CA ALA A 12 6.35 -33.12 10.58
C ALA A 12 6.19 -31.84 11.39
N GLN A 13 6.47 -30.69 10.80
CA GLN A 13 6.29 -29.39 11.47
C GLN A 13 4.82 -29.20 11.88
N SER A 14 4.59 -28.65 13.09
CA SER A 14 3.24 -28.29 13.52
C SER A 14 2.66 -27.18 12.60
N ALA A 15 1.32 -27.04 12.54
CA ALA A 15 0.67 -26.00 11.76
C ALA A 15 1.23 -24.61 12.13
N SER A 16 1.36 -24.30 13.43
CA SER A 16 1.90 -23.02 13.89
C SER A 16 3.37 -22.78 13.52
N GLN A 17 4.18 -23.82 13.41
CA GLN A 17 5.57 -23.69 12.93
C GLN A 17 5.62 -23.40 11.43
N ARG A 18 4.76 -24.06 10.63
CA ARG A 18 4.66 -23.77 9.19
C ARG A 18 4.15 -22.36 8.92
N ASP A 19 3.16 -21.91 9.69
CA ASP A 19 2.60 -20.56 9.57
C ASP A 19 3.65 -19.48 9.84
N ARG A 20 4.44 -19.66 10.91
CA ARG A 20 5.55 -18.76 11.22
C ARG A 20 6.61 -18.80 10.11
N ALA A 21 7.00 -20.00 9.67
CA ALA A 21 7.97 -20.15 8.58
C ALA A 21 7.49 -19.48 7.28
N LEU A 22 6.16 -19.49 7.00
CA LEU A 22 5.59 -18.79 5.84
C LEU A 22 5.77 -17.27 5.96
N ILE A 23 5.52 -16.69 7.14
CA ILE A 23 5.71 -15.25 7.38
C ILE A 23 7.20 -14.88 7.24
N ASP A 24 8.10 -15.69 7.80
CA ASP A 24 9.54 -15.46 7.75
C ASP A 24 10.07 -15.58 6.29
N ALA A 25 9.66 -16.61 5.55
CA ALA A 25 9.99 -16.77 4.13
C ALA A 25 9.48 -15.60 3.28
N ALA A 26 8.26 -15.13 3.55
CA ALA A 26 7.69 -13.98 2.87
C ALA A 26 8.45 -12.68 3.18
N ALA A 27 8.86 -12.49 4.43
CA ALA A 27 9.67 -11.35 4.87
C ALA A 27 11.08 -11.36 4.24
N ALA A 28 11.65 -12.54 4.00
CA ALA A 28 12.94 -12.72 3.33
C ALA A 28 12.85 -12.65 1.79
N GLY A 29 11.63 -12.66 1.22
CA GLY A 29 11.43 -12.71 -0.23
C GLY A 29 11.75 -14.07 -0.86
N ASP A 30 11.85 -15.13 -0.06
CA ASP A 30 12.08 -16.50 -0.55
C ASP A 30 10.80 -17.09 -1.16
N ALA A 31 10.57 -16.75 -2.42
CA ALA A 31 9.40 -17.21 -3.16
C ALA A 31 9.34 -18.75 -3.30
N ALA A 32 10.49 -19.43 -3.30
CA ALA A 32 10.53 -20.90 -3.39
C ALA A 32 10.05 -21.51 -2.07
N ALA A 33 10.51 -21.00 -0.92
CA ALA A 33 10.03 -21.42 0.38
C ALA A 33 8.55 -21.07 0.59
N VAL A 34 8.10 -19.89 0.17
CA VAL A 34 6.68 -19.49 0.20
C VAL A 34 5.83 -20.50 -0.55
N ARG A 35 6.19 -20.84 -1.79
CA ARG A 35 5.46 -21.82 -2.62
C ARG A 35 5.40 -23.20 -1.95
N ARG A 36 6.53 -23.69 -1.46
CA ARG A 36 6.62 -24.98 -0.75
C ARG A 36 5.74 -25.01 0.49
N LEU A 37 5.84 -23.97 1.36
CA LEU A 37 5.09 -23.91 2.62
C LEU A 37 3.58 -23.80 2.39
N LEU A 38 3.14 -23.06 1.37
CA LEU A 38 1.73 -23.02 0.96
C LEU A 38 1.26 -24.41 0.49
N GLY A 39 2.08 -25.15 -0.29
CA GLY A 39 1.80 -26.52 -0.70
C GLY A 39 1.76 -27.51 0.46
N GLU A 40 2.48 -27.27 1.55
CA GLU A 40 2.47 -28.06 2.79
C GLU A 40 1.30 -27.68 3.73
N GLY A 41 0.43 -26.74 3.32
CA GLY A 41 -0.75 -26.33 4.06
C GLY A 41 -0.47 -25.29 5.15
N ALA A 42 0.54 -24.45 5.03
CA ALA A 42 0.71 -23.28 5.88
C ALA A 42 -0.48 -22.33 5.73
N GLY A 43 -0.95 -21.77 6.85
CA GLY A 43 -2.12 -20.90 6.89
C GLY A 43 -1.83 -19.52 6.30
N VAL A 44 -2.39 -19.21 5.11
CA VAL A 44 -2.19 -17.94 4.41
C VAL A 44 -2.65 -16.72 5.21
N ALA A 45 -3.64 -16.89 6.10
CA ALA A 45 -4.19 -15.86 6.97
C ALA A 45 -3.52 -15.80 8.35
N ALA A 46 -2.51 -16.63 8.60
CA ALA A 46 -1.79 -16.67 9.87
C ALA A 46 -1.12 -15.30 10.15
N ARG A 47 -1.04 -14.98 11.44
CA ARG A 47 -0.49 -13.70 11.91
C ARG A 47 0.63 -13.94 12.92
N ASP A 48 1.64 -13.08 12.86
CA ASP A 48 2.68 -13.03 13.91
C ASP A 48 2.20 -12.24 15.15
N ALA A 49 3.09 -12.07 16.12
CA ALA A 49 2.79 -11.38 17.38
C ALA A 49 2.40 -9.88 17.16
N THR A 50 2.72 -9.29 16.02
CA THR A 50 2.35 -7.91 15.66
C THR A 50 1.06 -7.84 14.84
N GLY A 51 0.41 -8.98 14.59
CA GLY A 51 -0.77 -9.09 13.74
C GLY A 51 -0.44 -9.11 12.24
N ARG A 52 0.83 -9.13 11.86
CA ARG A 52 1.31 -9.08 10.48
C ARG A 52 1.09 -10.43 9.80
N THR A 53 0.52 -10.42 8.60
CA THR A 53 0.38 -11.60 7.73
C THR A 53 1.63 -11.80 6.86
N ALA A 54 1.77 -12.99 6.27
CA ALA A 54 2.83 -13.26 5.29
C ALA A 54 2.79 -12.28 4.10
N LEU A 55 1.59 -11.93 3.61
CA LEU A 55 1.45 -10.96 2.52
C LEU A 55 1.93 -9.56 2.93
N LEU A 56 1.59 -9.11 4.16
CA LEU A 56 2.08 -7.83 4.65
C LEU A 56 3.61 -7.85 4.81
N ALA A 57 4.18 -8.96 5.28
CA ALA A 57 5.63 -9.14 5.40
C ALA A 57 6.34 -9.07 4.03
N ALA A 58 5.82 -9.76 3.01
CA ALA A 58 6.33 -9.67 1.65
C ALA A 58 6.22 -8.24 1.09
N THR A 59 5.12 -7.55 1.39
CA THR A 59 4.91 -6.15 0.96
C THR A 59 5.91 -5.20 1.62
N GLN A 60 6.23 -5.39 2.90
CA GLN A 60 7.23 -4.58 3.60
C GLN A 60 8.60 -4.61 2.92
N GLY A 61 9.00 -5.76 2.38
CA GLY A 61 10.26 -5.95 1.65
C GLY A 61 10.18 -5.69 0.14
N ASN A 62 9.02 -5.29 -0.39
CA ASN A 62 8.75 -5.19 -1.83
C ASN A 62 9.03 -6.50 -2.60
N HIS A 63 8.76 -7.64 -1.97
CA HIS A 63 8.99 -8.97 -2.53
C HIS A 63 7.84 -9.38 -3.45
N VAL A 64 7.84 -8.87 -4.68
CA VAL A 64 6.73 -8.96 -5.65
C VAL A 64 6.31 -10.42 -5.91
N GLU A 65 7.27 -11.33 -6.13
CA GLU A 65 6.96 -12.73 -6.43
C GLU A 65 6.35 -13.46 -5.22
N ALA A 66 6.87 -13.23 -4.02
CA ALA A 66 6.29 -13.78 -2.80
C ALA A 66 4.87 -13.23 -2.57
N ALA A 67 4.67 -11.92 -2.76
CA ALA A 67 3.35 -11.28 -2.65
C ALA A 67 2.35 -11.86 -3.68
N ARG A 68 2.79 -12.09 -4.92
CA ARG A 68 1.96 -12.70 -5.98
C ARG A 68 1.50 -14.09 -5.58
N LEU A 69 2.41 -14.96 -5.13
CA LEU A 69 2.10 -16.33 -4.70
C LEU A 69 1.11 -16.33 -3.54
N LEU A 70 1.29 -15.45 -2.56
CA LEU A 70 0.39 -15.32 -1.42
C LEU A 70 -1.00 -14.84 -1.83
N MET A 71 -1.10 -13.85 -2.73
CA MET A 71 -2.38 -13.38 -3.27
C MET A 71 -3.08 -14.46 -4.11
N GLU A 72 -2.34 -15.26 -4.87
CA GLU A 72 -2.86 -16.42 -5.60
C GLU A 72 -3.41 -17.50 -4.65
N ALA A 73 -2.77 -17.68 -3.50
CA ALA A 73 -3.24 -18.57 -2.42
C ALA A 73 -4.41 -17.99 -1.60
N GLY A 74 -4.92 -16.81 -1.95
CA GLY A 74 -6.08 -16.19 -1.29
C GLY A 74 -5.74 -15.29 -0.10
N ALA A 75 -4.50 -14.81 0.02
CA ALA A 75 -4.16 -13.83 1.05
C ALA A 75 -4.99 -12.55 0.90
N ASP A 76 -5.55 -12.06 2.02
CA ASP A 76 -6.35 -10.84 2.06
C ASP A 76 -5.46 -9.59 1.98
N VAL A 77 -5.66 -8.80 0.91
CA VAL A 77 -4.94 -7.54 0.67
C VAL A 77 -5.34 -6.42 1.64
N ASN A 78 -6.46 -6.59 2.36
CA ASN A 78 -6.98 -5.65 3.35
C ASN A 78 -6.62 -6.03 4.79
N ALA A 79 -6.00 -7.19 5.03
CA ALA A 79 -5.69 -7.68 6.37
C ALA A 79 -4.74 -6.74 7.11
N GLN A 80 -5.27 -6.00 8.09
CA GLN A 80 -4.52 -5.02 8.86
C GLN A 80 -3.75 -5.68 10.02
N ASP A 81 -2.54 -5.18 10.29
CA ASP A 81 -1.76 -5.48 11.49
C ASP A 81 -2.18 -4.61 12.69
N ALA A 82 -1.44 -4.70 13.80
CA ALA A 82 -1.71 -3.97 15.03
C ALA A 82 -1.63 -2.44 14.88
N ILE A 83 -0.91 -1.92 13.86
CA ILE A 83 -0.79 -0.49 13.58
C ILE A 83 -1.67 -0.03 12.41
N ARG A 84 -2.62 -0.89 11.99
CA ARG A 84 -3.56 -0.64 10.89
C ARG A 84 -2.91 -0.48 9.52
N ASP A 85 -1.73 -1.06 9.31
CA ASP A 85 -1.17 -1.23 7.97
C ASP A 85 -1.73 -2.51 7.34
N SER A 86 -2.17 -2.44 6.08
CA SER A 86 -2.51 -3.62 5.27
C SER A 86 -1.57 -3.72 4.07
N PRO A 87 -1.50 -4.87 3.38
CA PRO A 87 -0.69 -5.00 2.18
C PRO A 87 -0.98 -3.93 1.13
N PHE A 88 -2.26 -3.65 0.86
CA PHE A 88 -2.65 -2.62 -0.11
C PHE A 88 -2.26 -1.20 0.33
N LEU A 89 -2.57 -0.84 1.58
CA LEU A 89 -2.25 0.48 2.13
C LEU A 89 -0.74 0.73 2.16
N LEU A 90 0.03 -0.26 2.64
CA LEU A 90 1.47 -0.16 2.73
C LEU A 90 2.15 -0.09 1.36
N ALA A 91 1.67 -0.88 0.39
CA ALA A 91 2.19 -0.84 -0.98
C ALA A 91 2.00 0.55 -1.61
N GLY A 92 0.84 1.18 -1.41
CA GLY A 92 0.60 2.55 -1.84
C GLY A 92 1.53 3.54 -1.16
N ALA A 93 1.64 3.48 0.16
CA ALA A 93 2.47 4.38 0.96
C ALA A 93 3.97 4.30 0.61
N ARG A 94 4.47 3.13 0.20
CA ARG A 94 5.88 2.91 -0.14
C ARG A 94 6.19 2.95 -1.63
N GLY A 95 5.19 3.19 -2.49
CA GLY A 95 5.40 3.24 -3.92
C GLY A 95 5.70 1.87 -4.55
N HIS A 96 5.26 0.77 -3.93
CA HIS A 96 5.46 -0.59 -4.44
C HIS A 96 4.44 -0.89 -5.57
N THR A 97 4.64 -0.23 -6.70
CA THR A 97 3.66 -0.14 -7.80
C THR A 97 3.19 -1.51 -8.29
N GLU A 98 4.09 -2.49 -8.42
CA GLU A 98 3.70 -3.84 -8.88
C GLU A 98 2.83 -4.56 -7.84
N ILE A 99 3.12 -4.41 -6.56
CA ILE A 99 2.27 -5.00 -5.50
C ILE A 99 0.90 -4.30 -5.48
N VAL A 100 0.85 -2.96 -5.71
CA VAL A 100 -0.42 -2.23 -5.88
C VAL A 100 -1.23 -2.79 -7.05
N ARG A 101 -0.60 -3.05 -8.21
CA ARG A 101 -1.29 -3.66 -9.38
C ARG A 101 -1.88 -5.03 -9.03
N LEU A 102 -1.08 -5.90 -8.41
CA LEU A 102 -1.52 -7.22 -7.96
C LEU A 102 -2.68 -7.14 -6.97
N ALA A 103 -2.60 -6.21 -6.00
CA ALA A 103 -3.65 -6.02 -5.00
C ALA A 103 -4.94 -5.47 -5.60
N LEU A 104 -4.88 -4.52 -6.55
CA LEU A 104 -6.04 -4.01 -7.27
C LEU A 104 -6.78 -5.11 -8.05
N ALA A 105 -6.07 -6.08 -8.61
CA ALA A 105 -6.67 -7.25 -9.26
C ALA A 105 -7.44 -8.17 -8.29
N ARG A 106 -7.31 -7.96 -6.97
CA ARG A 106 -8.02 -8.67 -5.89
C ARG A 106 -9.14 -7.85 -5.27
N ASN A 107 -9.56 -6.74 -5.90
CA ASN A 107 -10.65 -5.87 -5.48
C ASN A 107 -10.52 -5.41 -4.01
N PRO A 108 -9.50 -4.61 -3.65
CA PRO A 108 -9.33 -4.13 -2.29
C PRO A 108 -10.53 -3.28 -1.85
N ASP A 109 -10.88 -3.35 -0.58
CA ASP A 109 -11.90 -2.48 0.01
C ASP A 109 -11.30 -1.10 0.31
N PHE A 110 -11.63 -0.10 -0.49
CA PHE A 110 -11.15 1.27 -0.32
C PHE A 110 -11.68 1.98 0.94
N ARG A 111 -12.61 1.37 1.70
CA ARG A 111 -13.05 1.86 3.02
C ARG A 111 -12.07 1.48 4.13
N VAL A 112 -11.20 0.49 3.89
CA VAL A 112 -10.12 0.16 4.80
C VAL A 112 -9.07 1.27 4.74
N THR A 113 -8.81 1.92 5.88
CA THR A 113 -7.90 3.06 5.98
C THR A 113 -6.78 2.78 6.96
N ASN A 114 -5.66 3.48 6.80
CA ASN A 114 -4.53 3.42 7.72
C ASN A 114 -4.87 4.07 9.07
N ARG A 115 -3.90 4.13 10.00
CA ARG A 115 -4.04 4.73 11.34
C ARG A 115 -4.37 6.22 11.34
N TYR A 116 -4.23 6.90 10.21
CA TYR A 116 -4.58 8.30 10.02
C TYR A 116 -5.88 8.50 9.23
N GLY A 117 -6.66 7.45 9.04
CA GLY A 117 -7.87 7.48 8.25
C GLY A 117 -7.63 7.64 6.74
N GLY A 118 -6.41 7.48 6.25
CA GLY A 118 -6.05 7.67 4.85
C GLY A 118 -6.16 6.39 4.04
N THR A 119 -6.59 6.51 2.77
CA THR A 119 -6.50 5.45 1.75
C THR A 119 -5.07 5.30 1.24
N ALA A 120 -4.80 4.30 0.41
CA ALA A 120 -3.48 4.09 -0.21
C ALA A 120 -3.01 5.28 -1.09
N LEU A 121 -3.95 6.06 -1.65
CA LEU A 121 -3.66 7.20 -2.51
C LEU A 121 -3.00 8.37 -1.75
N ILE A 122 -3.47 8.63 -0.53
CA ILE A 122 -3.03 9.80 0.25
C ILE A 122 -1.51 9.76 0.50
N PRO A 123 -0.94 8.72 1.16
CA PRO A 123 0.50 8.67 1.36
C PRO A 123 1.31 8.48 0.07
N ALA A 124 0.75 7.85 -0.97
CA ALA A 124 1.41 7.80 -2.27
C ALA A 124 1.63 9.20 -2.85
N CYS A 125 0.65 10.11 -2.68
CA CYS A 125 0.77 11.51 -3.09
C CYS A 125 1.76 12.29 -2.21
N HIS A 126 1.74 12.07 -0.89
CA HIS A 126 2.68 12.68 0.05
C HIS A 126 4.15 12.37 -0.34
N TYR A 127 4.47 11.09 -0.60
CA TYR A 127 5.84 10.66 -0.85
C TYR A 127 6.30 10.81 -2.32
N GLY A 128 5.46 11.37 -3.19
CA GLY A 128 5.85 11.64 -4.57
C GLY A 128 5.89 10.39 -5.48
N HIS A 129 5.16 9.33 -5.16
CA HIS A 129 5.16 8.07 -5.91
C HIS A 129 4.29 8.15 -7.18
N VAL A 130 4.73 8.91 -8.18
CA VAL A 130 3.98 9.26 -9.39
C VAL A 130 3.34 8.05 -10.07
N GLU A 131 4.11 6.99 -10.34
CA GLU A 131 3.58 5.79 -11.02
C GLU A 131 2.55 5.04 -10.18
N THR A 132 2.75 4.96 -8.87
CA THR A 132 1.78 4.36 -7.95
C THR A 132 0.49 5.17 -7.92
N VAL A 133 0.59 6.50 -7.88
CA VAL A 133 -0.57 7.41 -7.97
C VAL A 133 -1.33 7.19 -9.28
N ARG A 134 -0.62 7.10 -10.41
CA ARG A 134 -1.23 6.83 -11.72
C ARG A 134 -2.03 5.52 -11.73
N VAL A 135 -1.44 4.46 -11.17
CA VAL A 135 -2.10 3.14 -11.06
C VAL A 135 -3.31 3.19 -10.15
N LEU A 136 -3.20 3.85 -8.99
CA LEU A 136 -4.32 4.00 -8.06
C LEU A 136 -5.47 4.80 -8.66
N LEU A 137 -5.18 5.90 -9.36
CA LEU A 137 -6.19 6.74 -10.00
C LEU A 137 -6.90 6.05 -11.17
N ALA A 138 -6.29 5.04 -11.79
CA ALA A 138 -6.96 4.22 -12.81
C ALA A 138 -7.98 3.23 -12.22
N SER A 139 -8.08 3.13 -10.88
CA SER A 139 -9.06 2.30 -10.16
C SER A 139 -10.25 3.16 -9.68
N ALA A 140 -11.17 2.51 -8.94
CA ALA A 140 -12.30 3.22 -8.32
C ALA A 140 -11.96 3.86 -6.96
N ILE A 141 -10.67 4.10 -6.64
CA ILE A 141 -10.27 4.70 -5.38
C ILE A 141 -10.85 6.12 -5.24
N PRO A 142 -11.49 6.48 -4.09
CA PRO A 142 -12.05 7.81 -3.91
C PRO A 142 -10.95 8.89 -3.90
N VAL A 143 -10.92 9.74 -4.95
CA VAL A 143 -9.89 10.77 -5.12
C VAL A 143 -9.96 11.86 -4.04
N ASP A 144 -11.18 12.21 -3.60
CA ASP A 144 -11.44 13.24 -2.60
C ASP A 144 -11.66 12.68 -1.18
N HIS A 145 -11.20 11.44 -0.92
CA HIS A 145 -11.24 10.91 0.43
C HIS A 145 -10.50 11.84 1.40
N VAL A 146 -11.14 12.15 2.54
CA VAL A 146 -10.60 13.03 3.57
C VAL A 146 -10.13 12.17 4.75
N ASN A 147 -8.87 12.31 5.14
CA ASN A 147 -8.31 11.59 6.28
C ASN A 147 -8.65 12.26 7.64
N ASP A 148 -8.17 11.66 8.73
CA ASP A 148 -8.41 12.17 10.10
C ASP A 148 -7.77 13.54 10.38
N LEU A 149 -6.82 13.98 9.54
CA LEU A 149 -6.24 15.33 9.61
C LEU A 149 -7.10 16.38 8.89
N GLY A 150 -8.12 15.94 8.13
CA GLY A 150 -8.94 16.78 7.30
C GLY A 150 -8.32 17.07 5.94
N TRP A 151 -7.43 16.19 5.45
CA TRP A 151 -6.71 16.38 4.21
C TRP A 151 -7.09 15.34 3.16
N THR A 152 -7.22 15.79 1.92
CA THR A 152 -7.31 14.93 0.74
C THR A 152 -5.91 14.56 0.21
N ALA A 153 -5.85 13.65 -0.74
CA ALA A 153 -4.61 13.35 -1.46
C ALA A 153 -4.01 14.61 -2.12
N LEU A 154 -4.85 15.50 -2.64
CA LEU A 154 -4.42 16.79 -3.21
C LEU A 154 -3.78 17.69 -2.16
N LEU A 155 -4.41 17.84 -1.00
CA LEU A 155 -3.87 18.63 0.11
C LEU A 155 -2.54 18.04 0.62
N GLU A 156 -2.44 16.72 0.78
CA GLU A 156 -1.18 16.10 1.23
C GLU A 156 -0.04 16.30 0.22
N ALA A 157 -0.29 16.17 -1.07
CA ALA A 157 0.71 16.44 -2.10
C ALA A 157 1.25 17.88 -2.06
N ILE A 158 0.40 18.85 -1.65
CA ILE A 158 0.76 20.26 -1.56
C ILE A 158 1.42 20.58 -0.22
N ILE A 159 0.81 20.12 0.88
CA ILE A 159 1.21 20.50 2.25
C ILE A 159 2.50 19.79 2.67
N LEU A 160 2.64 18.51 2.35
CA LEU A 160 3.77 17.69 2.76
C LEU A 160 4.79 17.47 1.63
N GLY A 161 4.38 17.70 0.39
CA GLY A 161 5.25 17.63 -0.77
C GLY A 161 6.22 18.82 -0.86
N ASP A 162 7.31 18.62 -1.60
CA ASP A 162 8.36 19.63 -1.84
C ASP A 162 8.02 20.64 -2.96
N GLY A 163 6.88 20.44 -3.66
CA GLY A 163 6.49 21.24 -4.81
C GLY A 163 7.34 21.01 -6.07
N GLY A 164 8.23 20.03 -6.04
CA GLY A 164 9.10 19.63 -7.15
C GLY A 164 8.36 18.93 -8.29
N PRO A 165 9.10 18.41 -9.28
CA PRO A 165 8.51 17.79 -10.48
C PRO A 165 7.55 16.63 -10.18
N ALA A 166 7.88 15.78 -9.21
CA ALA A 166 7.05 14.64 -8.84
C ALA A 166 5.70 15.09 -8.27
N HIS A 167 5.70 16.01 -7.28
CA HIS A 167 4.46 16.53 -6.69
C HIS A 167 3.66 17.38 -7.67
N THR A 168 4.33 18.14 -8.55
CA THR A 168 3.65 18.88 -9.63
C THR A 168 2.92 17.94 -10.59
N GLU A 169 3.54 16.81 -10.96
CA GLU A 169 2.89 15.79 -11.80
C GLU A 169 1.73 15.10 -11.07
N ILE A 170 1.88 14.78 -9.78
CA ILE A 170 0.83 14.20 -8.95
C ILE A 170 -0.40 15.13 -8.88
N VAL A 171 -0.19 16.44 -8.66
CA VAL A 171 -1.30 17.40 -8.67
C VAL A 171 -1.98 17.45 -10.03
N ARG A 172 -1.23 17.38 -11.13
CA ARG A 172 -1.81 17.30 -12.48
C ARG A 172 -2.66 16.06 -12.67
N LEU A 173 -2.16 14.90 -12.23
CA LEU A 173 -2.89 13.62 -12.28
C LEU A 173 -4.18 13.68 -11.46
N LEU A 174 -4.11 14.17 -10.22
CA LEU A 174 -5.29 14.30 -9.34
C LEU A 174 -6.36 15.19 -9.97
N VAL A 175 -5.97 16.35 -10.49
CA VAL A 175 -6.87 17.29 -11.18
C VAL A 175 -7.49 16.64 -12.42
N ALA A 176 -6.69 15.95 -13.23
CA ALA A 176 -7.18 15.25 -14.42
C ALA A 176 -8.18 14.11 -14.09
N HIS A 177 -8.09 13.54 -12.88
CA HIS A 177 -9.01 12.50 -12.39
C HIS A 177 -10.14 13.08 -11.51
N GLY A 178 -10.40 14.39 -11.59
CA GLY A 178 -11.56 15.02 -10.99
C GLY A 178 -11.43 15.38 -9.51
N ALA A 179 -10.21 15.48 -8.96
CA ALA A 179 -10.03 15.98 -7.61
C ALA A 179 -10.64 17.38 -7.44
N ASN A 180 -11.39 17.57 -6.36
CA ASN A 180 -11.99 18.87 -6.03
C ASN A 180 -10.91 19.86 -5.57
N VAL A 181 -10.50 20.75 -6.46
CA VAL A 181 -9.45 21.74 -6.24
C VAL A 181 -9.83 22.83 -5.20
N ASN A 182 -11.10 22.86 -4.76
CA ASN A 182 -11.61 23.80 -3.78
C ASN A 182 -11.97 23.17 -2.43
N LEU A 183 -11.72 21.85 -2.26
CA LEU A 183 -11.96 21.19 -1.00
C LEU A 183 -10.89 21.63 0.02
N ALA A 184 -11.29 22.54 0.90
CA ALA A 184 -10.41 23.13 1.92
C ALA A 184 -10.13 22.14 3.06
N ASP A 185 -9.04 22.37 3.78
CA ASP A 185 -8.76 21.68 5.04
C ASP A 185 -9.70 22.12 6.18
N ARG A 186 -9.53 21.54 7.38
CA ARG A 186 -10.33 21.89 8.56
C ARG A 186 -10.20 23.37 8.98
N GLY A 187 -9.11 24.03 8.59
CA GLY A 187 -8.89 25.46 8.82
C GLY A 187 -9.55 26.36 7.78
N GLY A 188 -10.22 25.78 6.77
CA GLY A 188 -10.83 26.53 5.68
C GLY A 188 -9.82 26.98 4.61
N VAL A 189 -8.58 26.48 4.64
CA VAL A 189 -7.53 26.86 3.70
C VAL A 189 -7.61 25.95 2.47
N THR A 190 -7.75 26.58 1.28
CA THR A 190 -7.89 25.85 0.01
C THR A 190 -6.55 25.31 -0.50
N PRO A 191 -6.55 24.29 -1.37
CA PRO A 191 -5.34 23.81 -2.03
C PRO A 191 -4.52 24.93 -2.72
N LEU A 192 -5.19 25.87 -3.39
CA LEU A 192 -4.53 27.00 -4.03
C LEU A 192 -3.87 27.95 -3.03
N ALA A 193 -4.55 28.25 -1.91
CA ALA A 193 -3.98 29.09 -0.85
C ALA A 193 -2.74 28.44 -0.24
N HIS A 194 -2.75 27.11 0.02
CA HIS A 194 -1.59 26.36 0.49
C HIS A 194 -0.43 26.41 -0.51
N ALA A 195 -0.69 26.17 -1.82
CA ALA A 195 0.32 26.19 -2.84
C ALA A 195 1.01 27.57 -2.97
N ARG A 196 0.22 28.65 -2.89
CA ARG A 196 0.72 30.04 -2.93
C ARG A 196 1.58 30.36 -1.69
N ALA A 197 1.09 30.03 -0.50
CA ALA A 197 1.82 30.26 0.75
C ALA A 197 3.18 29.53 0.79
N ARG A 198 3.30 28.39 0.09
CA ARG A 198 4.53 27.59 -0.02
C ARG A 198 5.41 27.97 -1.22
N GLY A 199 5.00 28.95 -2.03
CA GLY A 199 5.74 29.34 -3.24
C GLY A 199 5.76 28.30 -4.34
N GLN A 200 4.85 27.35 -4.33
CA GLN A 200 4.74 26.24 -5.31
C GLN A 200 4.06 26.74 -6.62
N ARG A 201 4.75 27.61 -7.36
CA ARG A 201 4.20 28.34 -8.51
C ARG A 201 3.61 27.44 -9.60
N ALA A 202 4.28 26.31 -9.90
CA ALA A 202 3.80 25.38 -10.91
C ALA A 202 2.49 24.70 -10.50
N ILE A 203 2.37 24.31 -9.24
CA ILE A 203 1.16 23.74 -8.66
C ILE A 203 0.03 24.77 -8.61
N ALA A 204 0.32 25.99 -8.14
CA ALA A 204 -0.66 27.08 -8.12
C ALA A 204 -1.26 27.34 -9.51
N ALA A 205 -0.41 27.40 -10.55
CA ALA A 205 -0.87 27.59 -11.92
C ALA A 205 -1.74 26.43 -12.45
N ILE A 206 -1.53 25.18 -12.01
CA ILE A 206 -2.40 24.04 -12.33
C ILE A 206 -3.76 24.22 -11.68
N LEU A 207 -3.77 24.55 -10.39
CA LEU A 207 -5.00 24.72 -9.61
C LEU A 207 -5.85 25.89 -10.13
N GLU A 208 -5.22 27.03 -10.46
CA GLU A 208 -5.89 28.20 -11.05
C GLU A 208 -6.60 27.86 -12.37
N ARG A 209 -5.89 27.15 -13.27
CA ARG A 209 -6.49 26.68 -14.53
C ARG A 209 -7.66 25.71 -14.33
N ALA A 210 -7.66 24.98 -13.22
CA ALA A 210 -8.73 24.06 -12.85
C ALA A 210 -9.86 24.73 -12.08
N GLY A 211 -9.84 26.08 -11.90
CA GLY A 211 -10.88 26.84 -11.19
C GLY A 211 -10.69 26.87 -9.67
N GLY A 212 -9.46 26.67 -9.20
CA GLY A 212 -9.08 26.86 -7.78
C GLY A 212 -9.27 28.31 -7.31
N LYS A 213 -9.73 28.45 -6.06
CA LYS A 213 -10.03 29.75 -5.42
C LYS A 213 -9.19 29.97 -4.17
#